data_9b0e7c71553f980632b565323ce6b5b7
#
_entry.id   9b0e7c71553f980632b565323ce6b5b7
#
_cell.length_a   1.000
_cell.length_b   1.000
_cell.length_c   1.000
_cell.angle_alpha   90.00
_cell.angle_beta   90.00
_cell.angle_gamma   90.00
#
_symmetry.space_group_name_H-M   'P 1'
#
loop_
_entity.id
_entity.type
_entity.pdbx_description
1 polymer ?
#
loop_
_entity_poly.entity_id
_entity_poly.type
_entity_poly.pdbx_seq_one_letter_code
_entity_poly.pdbx_strand_id
1 'polypeptide(L)'
;MKIAIEAQRIFRPNKHGMDFVALETIRCLQRLDTKNEYFIFTGEGEDRCLEESPNMHITTLRCPSYPLWEQWALPRAVARVKPDLLHCTSNTAPVWGNAPLILTLHDIIFLEQQAARNKSLYQSLGRVYRRLVVPRILPRCRMVVTVSQFECDRIRTALNFDPERIMAIHNGYNDRFRPMEGTAETVRKYLQDPEFLFFLGNTDPKKNTPGTLKAYAEYVRRSEKPLPLLVADLGEQPAEAILREIGEPRLRGMLRLAGYIPNSDLPAIYNGASAFLYTSLRESFGIPQLEAMACGTPVVTSATSAIPEVAGQGAILVDPTDPKAIADALLRLETDAAFRAGQVAYGLERVKQFSWEKTAQHLLALYESLGKTN
;
A
#
# COMPACT_ATOMS: atom_id res chain seq x y z
N MET A 1 10.40 -20.38 -19.38
CA MET A 1 9.85 -21.07 -18.19
C MET A 1 8.34 -20.91 -18.17
N LYS A 2 7.62 -21.84 -17.53
CA LYS A 2 6.22 -21.71 -17.17
C LYS A 2 6.09 -21.16 -15.75
N ILE A 3 5.45 -20.03 -15.59
CA ILE A 3 5.31 -19.35 -14.30
C ILE A 3 3.82 -19.25 -13.98
N ALA A 4 3.39 -19.87 -12.89
CA ALA A 4 2.04 -19.73 -12.36
C ALA A 4 2.00 -18.59 -11.34
N ILE A 5 1.02 -17.70 -11.44
CA ILE A 5 0.84 -16.59 -10.49
C ILE A 5 -0.56 -16.68 -9.88
N GLU A 6 -0.61 -16.72 -8.55
CA GLU A 6 -1.84 -16.53 -7.79
C GLU A 6 -2.21 -15.05 -7.80
N ALA A 7 -3.40 -14.72 -8.29
CA ALA A 7 -3.93 -13.38 -8.40
C ALA A 7 -5.45 -13.37 -8.12
N GLN A 8 -5.88 -14.09 -7.08
CA GLN A 8 -7.29 -14.37 -6.78
C GLN A 8 -8.16 -13.12 -6.76
N ARG A 9 -7.62 -11.97 -6.33
CA ARG A 9 -8.42 -10.79 -6.00
C ARG A 9 -8.40 -9.68 -7.05
N ILE A 10 -7.63 -9.82 -8.13
CA ILE A 10 -7.43 -8.71 -9.07
C ILE A 10 -8.70 -8.30 -9.83
N PHE A 11 -9.69 -9.18 -9.97
CA PHE A 11 -10.96 -8.87 -10.64
C PHE A 11 -12.07 -8.34 -9.71
N ARG A 12 -11.75 -8.08 -8.43
CA ARG A 12 -12.71 -7.43 -7.52
C ARG A 12 -12.91 -5.97 -7.90
N PRO A 13 -14.15 -5.43 -7.82
CA PRO A 13 -14.39 -4.00 -8.07
C PRO A 13 -13.65 -3.10 -7.06
N ASN A 14 -13.68 -3.47 -5.77
CA ASN A 14 -12.99 -2.73 -4.71
C ASN A 14 -11.67 -3.42 -4.35
N LYS A 15 -10.60 -3.01 -5.01
CA LYS A 15 -9.26 -3.51 -4.78
C LYS A 15 -8.60 -2.84 -3.58
N HIS A 16 -7.83 -3.61 -2.82
CA HIS A 16 -6.97 -3.14 -1.75
C HIS A 16 -5.50 -3.08 -2.20
N GLY A 17 -4.61 -2.55 -1.36
CA GLY A 17 -3.21 -2.34 -1.71
C GLY A 17 -2.51 -3.59 -2.29
N MET A 18 -2.67 -4.77 -1.68
CA MET A 18 -2.08 -6.02 -2.19
C MET A 18 -2.63 -6.43 -3.56
N ASP A 19 -3.92 -6.18 -3.81
CA ASP A 19 -4.56 -6.51 -5.08
C ASP A 19 -4.00 -5.63 -6.21
N PHE A 20 -3.74 -4.35 -5.92
CA PHE A 20 -3.06 -3.43 -6.85
C PHE A 20 -1.60 -3.81 -7.08
N VAL A 21 -0.87 -4.22 -6.04
CA VAL A 21 0.52 -4.69 -6.18
C VAL A 21 0.58 -5.87 -7.14
N ALA A 22 -0.28 -6.88 -6.95
CA ALA A 22 -0.35 -8.03 -7.84
C ALA A 22 -0.71 -7.62 -9.28
N LEU A 23 -1.77 -6.81 -9.46
CA LEU A 23 -2.25 -6.38 -10.77
C LEU A 23 -1.19 -5.60 -11.54
N GLU A 24 -0.63 -4.54 -10.96
CA GLU A 24 0.34 -3.68 -11.64
C GLU A 24 1.64 -4.42 -11.95
N THR A 25 2.07 -5.31 -11.05
CA THR A 25 3.22 -6.18 -11.30
C THR A 25 2.98 -7.11 -12.49
N ILE A 26 1.81 -7.78 -12.54
CA ILE A 26 1.44 -8.69 -13.65
C ILE A 26 1.35 -7.92 -14.97
N ARG A 27 0.74 -6.72 -14.99
CA ARG A 27 0.69 -5.86 -16.17
C ARG A 27 2.08 -5.48 -16.68
N CYS A 28 3.01 -5.18 -15.78
CA CYS A 28 4.38 -4.88 -16.18
C CYS A 28 5.11 -6.13 -16.69
N LEU A 29 4.96 -7.28 -16.06
CA LEU A 29 5.49 -8.54 -16.57
C LEU A 29 4.97 -8.86 -17.97
N GLN A 30 3.66 -8.64 -18.23
CA GLN A 30 3.03 -8.84 -19.54
C GLN A 30 3.67 -7.97 -20.63
N ARG A 31 4.07 -6.73 -20.31
CA ARG A 31 4.73 -5.81 -21.26
C ARG A 31 6.21 -6.07 -21.43
N LEU A 32 6.91 -6.47 -20.38
CA LEU A 32 8.37 -6.54 -20.35
C LEU A 32 8.90 -7.91 -20.78
N ASP A 33 8.17 -8.99 -20.51
CA ASP A 33 8.66 -10.34 -20.72
C ASP A 33 7.90 -11.05 -21.86
N THR A 34 8.65 -11.41 -22.89
CA THR A 34 8.14 -12.19 -24.01
C THR A 34 8.71 -13.63 -24.07
N LYS A 35 9.59 -13.99 -23.10
CA LYS A 35 10.30 -15.26 -23.09
C LYS A 35 9.63 -16.33 -22.25
N ASN A 36 9.03 -15.92 -21.11
CA ASN A 36 8.33 -16.82 -20.22
C ASN A 36 6.85 -16.93 -20.55
N GLU A 37 6.24 -18.05 -20.20
CA GLU A 37 4.82 -18.32 -20.33
C GLU A 37 4.17 -18.21 -18.95
N TYR A 38 3.15 -17.37 -18.84
CA TYR A 38 2.49 -17.04 -17.57
C TYR A 38 1.08 -17.66 -17.49
N PHE A 39 0.75 -18.24 -16.35
CA PHE A 39 -0.55 -18.78 -16.03
C PHE A 39 -1.10 -18.06 -14.80
N ILE A 40 -2.02 -17.12 -15.02
CA ILE A 40 -2.60 -16.28 -13.99
C ILE A 40 -3.88 -16.92 -13.47
N PHE A 41 -3.90 -17.30 -12.20
CA PHE A 41 -5.05 -17.88 -11.53
C PHE A 41 -5.82 -16.81 -10.76
N THR A 42 -7.05 -16.55 -11.18
CA THR A 42 -7.91 -15.50 -10.60
C THR A 42 -9.16 -16.11 -9.96
N GLY A 43 -9.77 -15.36 -9.05
CA GLY A 43 -11.15 -15.58 -8.64
C GLY A 43 -12.13 -14.89 -9.58
N GLU A 44 -13.44 -15.15 -9.39
CA GLU A 44 -14.48 -14.42 -10.09
C GLU A 44 -14.52 -12.95 -9.66
N GLY A 45 -14.87 -12.06 -10.57
CA GLY A 45 -15.05 -10.65 -10.34
C GLY A 45 -15.54 -9.93 -11.59
N GLU A 46 -16.10 -8.75 -11.40
CA GLU A 46 -16.72 -7.95 -12.47
C GLU A 46 -15.69 -7.06 -13.20
N ASP A 47 -14.62 -6.66 -12.50
CA ASP A 47 -13.59 -5.77 -13.06
C ASP A 47 -12.55 -6.56 -13.86
N ARG A 48 -12.74 -6.67 -15.17
CA ARG A 48 -11.85 -7.35 -16.12
C ARG A 48 -10.63 -6.48 -16.49
N CYS A 49 -9.87 -6.11 -15.48
CA CYS A 49 -8.75 -5.18 -15.58
C CYS A 49 -7.44 -5.77 -16.17
N LEU A 50 -7.39 -7.05 -16.47
CA LEU A 50 -6.28 -7.74 -17.12
C LEU A 50 -6.80 -8.62 -18.26
N GLU A 51 -6.18 -8.54 -19.43
CA GLU A 51 -6.50 -9.33 -20.60
C GLU A 51 -5.39 -10.34 -20.90
N GLU A 52 -5.72 -11.42 -21.61
CA GLU A 52 -4.74 -12.41 -22.08
C GLU A 52 -3.80 -11.84 -23.14
N SER A 53 -2.62 -12.41 -23.25
CA SER A 53 -1.67 -12.15 -24.34
C SER A 53 -1.06 -13.48 -24.81
N PRO A 54 -0.29 -13.49 -25.91
CA PRO A 54 0.25 -14.73 -26.46
C PRO A 54 1.06 -15.59 -25.46
N ASN A 55 1.65 -14.97 -24.46
CA ASN A 55 2.43 -15.64 -23.41
C ASN A 55 1.81 -15.53 -22.00
N MET A 56 0.57 -15.01 -21.89
CA MET A 56 -0.09 -14.86 -20.59
C MET A 56 -1.54 -15.34 -20.66
N HIS A 57 -1.83 -16.42 -19.96
CA HIS A 57 -3.11 -17.12 -19.95
C HIS A 57 -3.82 -16.89 -18.62
N ILE A 58 -5.09 -16.53 -18.64
CA ILE A 58 -5.89 -16.24 -17.44
C ILE A 58 -6.88 -17.37 -17.20
N THR A 59 -6.82 -17.98 -16.02
CA THR A 59 -7.75 -19.01 -15.59
C THR A 59 -8.51 -18.57 -14.36
N THR A 60 -9.81 -18.32 -14.49
CA THR A 60 -10.70 -18.01 -13.38
C THR A 60 -11.16 -19.28 -12.69
N LEU A 61 -10.83 -19.44 -11.41
CA LEU A 61 -11.22 -20.58 -10.60
C LEU A 61 -12.41 -20.22 -9.72
N ARG A 62 -13.48 -21.00 -9.80
CA ARG A 62 -14.69 -20.87 -8.99
C ARG A 62 -14.57 -21.65 -7.71
N CYS A 63 -14.81 -21.01 -6.58
CA CYS A 63 -14.81 -21.66 -5.30
C CYS A 63 -15.57 -20.82 -4.25
N PRO A 64 -16.36 -21.44 -3.36
CA PRO A 64 -17.25 -20.72 -2.43
C PRO A 64 -16.51 -19.93 -1.34
N SER A 65 -15.24 -20.21 -1.07
CA SER A 65 -14.45 -19.49 -0.07
C SER A 65 -12.98 -19.39 -0.46
N TYR A 66 -12.30 -18.37 0.06
CA TYR A 66 -10.86 -18.18 -0.16
C TYR A 66 -10.00 -19.37 0.29
N PRO A 67 -10.19 -19.95 1.49
CA PRO A 67 -9.40 -21.13 1.90
C PRO A 67 -9.57 -22.34 0.97
N LEU A 68 -10.79 -22.62 0.51
CA LEU A 68 -11.03 -23.71 -0.44
C LEU A 68 -10.43 -23.39 -1.81
N TRP A 69 -10.52 -22.13 -2.25
CA TRP A 69 -9.91 -21.66 -3.49
C TRP A 69 -8.39 -21.90 -3.46
N GLU A 70 -7.72 -21.43 -2.39
CA GLU A 70 -6.28 -21.50 -2.25
C GLU A 70 -5.78 -22.93 -1.97
N GLN A 71 -6.47 -23.68 -1.08
CA GLN A 71 -5.97 -24.99 -0.62
C GLN A 71 -6.43 -26.17 -1.47
N TRP A 72 -7.42 -25.98 -2.35
CA TRP A 72 -7.99 -27.06 -3.15
C TRP A 72 -8.04 -26.75 -4.65
N ALA A 73 -8.64 -25.62 -5.07
CA ALA A 73 -8.79 -25.30 -6.49
C ALA A 73 -7.45 -24.93 -7.14
N LEU A 74 -6.69 -24.01 -6.51
CA LEU A 74 -5.40 -23.54 -7.03
C LEU A 74 -4.38 -24.69 -7.20
N PRO A 75 -4.10 -25.57 -6.22
CA PRO A 75 -3.13 -26.65 -6.40
C PRO A 75 -3.50 -27.60 -7.53
N ARG A 76 -4.79 -27.87 -7.73
CA ARG A 76 -5.26 -28.72 -8.85
C ARG A 76 -5.05 -28.08 -10.20
N ALA A 77 -5.31 -26.78 -10.29
CA ALA A 77 -5.06 -26.03 -11.51
C ALA A 77 -3.57 -25.96 -11.84
N VAL A 78 -2.74 -25.67 -10.83
CA VAL A 78 -1.27 -25.65 -10.93
C VAL A 78 -0.73 -27.02 -11.35
N ALA A 79 -1.24 -28.13 -10.80
CA ALA A 79 -0.81 -29.50 -11.16
C ALA A 79 -1.08 -29.84 -12.63
N ARG A 80 -2.11 -29.27 -13.26
CA ARG A 80 -2.42 -29.45 -14.69
C ARG A 80 -1.43 -28.71 -15.60
N VAL A 81 -1.03 -27.51 -15.21
CA VAL A 81 -0.08 -26.67 -15.96
C VAL A 81 1.36 -27.16 -15.81
N LYS A 82 1.69 -27.74 -14.65
CA LYS A 82 3.05 -28.16 -14.26
C LYS A 82 4.06 -27.03 -14.46
N PRO A 83 3.90 -25.89 -13.78
CA PRO A 83 4.78 -24.76 -13.93
C PRO A 83 6.15 -25.05 -13.28
N ASP A 84 7.17 -24.35 -13.77
CA ASP A 84 8.52 -24.35 -13.18
C ASP A 84 8.52 -23.61 -11.84
N LEU A 85 7.67 -22.59 -11.68
CA LEU A 85 7.51 -21.79 -10.47
C LEU A 85 6.03 -21.47 -10.21
N LEU A 86 5.63 -21.48 -8.94
CA LEU A 86 4.37 -20.91 -8.46
C LEU A 86 4.67 -19.68 -7.59
N HIS A 87 4.18 -18.51 -7.99
CA HIS A 87 4.26 -17.29 -7.20
C HIS A 87 2.89 -16.94 -6.60
N CYS A 88 2.80 -16.98 -5.27
CA CYS A 88 1.62 -16.56 -4.52
C CYS A 88 1.80 -15.13 -4.00
N THR A 89 0.85 -14.24 -4.35
CA THR A 89 1.01 -12.79 -4.18
C THR A 89 0.29 -12.20 -2.96
N SER A 90 -0.45 -13.03 -2.20
CA SER A 90 -1.44 -12.55 -1.21
C SER A 90 -1.16 -13.00 0.24
N ASN A 91 0.09 -13.00 0.69
CA ASN A 91 0.54 -13.40 2.04
C ASN A 91 0.39 -14.89 2.39
N THR A 92 -0.34 -15.68 1.62
CA THR A 92 -0.57 -17.11 1.86
C THR A 92 -0.39 -17.90 0.57
N ALA A 93 -0.29 -19.23 0.69
CA ALA A 93 -0.15 -20.14 -0.43
C ALA A 93 -0.72 -21.52 -0.06
N PRO A 94 -0.89 -22.43 -1.03
CA PRO A 94 -1.26 -23.81 -0.73
C PRO A 94 -0.23 -24.48 0.18
N VAL A 95 -0.70 -25.19 1.23
CA VAL A 95 0.18 -25.94 2.14
C VAL A 95 0.73 -27.21 1.50
N TRP A 96 0.22 -27.62 0.35
CA TRP A 96 0.64 -28.79 -0.41
C TRP A 96 0.77 -28.48 -1.91
N GLY A 97 1.50 -29.32 -2.63
CA GLY A 97 1.79 -29.17 -4.07
C GLY A 97 3.29 -29.33 -4.33
N ASN A 98 3.67 -29.59 -5.58
CA ASN A 98 5.04 -29.93 -5.98
C ASN A 98 5.77 -28.76 -6.70
N ALA A 99 5.06 -27.72 -7.11
CA ALA A 99 5.68 -26.58 -7.77
C ALA A 99 6.60 -25.81 -6.80
N PRO A 100 7.81 -25.44 -7.21
CA PRO A 100 8.67 -24.55 -6.44
C PRO A 100 7.94 -23.24 -6.13
N LEU A 101 7.87 -22.86 -4.85
CA LEU A 101 7.02 -21.79 -4.34
C LEU A 101 7.81 -20.51 -4.11
N ILE A 102 7.34 -19.40 -4.67
CA ILE A 102 7.68 -18.03 -4.28
C ILE A 102 6.47 -17.46 -3.56
N LEU A 103 6.69 -16.81 -2.42
CA LEU A 103 5.63 -16.15 -1.65
C LEU A 103 5.92 -14.66 -1.55
N THR A 104 5.00 -13.81 -1.99
CA THR A 104 5.00 -12.41 -1.57
C THR A 104 4.30 -12.31 -0.21
N LEU A 105 5.08 -12.06 0.83
CA LEU A 105 4.63 -11.81 2.19
C LEU A 105 4.76 -10.30 2.49
N HIS A 106 3.67 -9.56 2.30
CA HIS A 106 3.68 -8.10 2.41
C HIS A 106 3.98 -7.60 3.82
N ASP A 107 3.51 -8.33 4.84
CA ASP A 107 3.72 -8.01 6.25
C ASP A 107 3.43 -9.22 7.14
N ILE A 108 3.80 -9.07 8.41
CA ILE A 108 3.47 -10.02 9.48
C ILE A 108 2.62 -9.39 10.60
N ILE A 109 1.86 -8.35 10.28
CA ILE A 109 0.95 -7.66 11.23
C ILE A 109 -0.03 -8.65 11.88
N PHE A 110 -0.38 -9.74 11.19
CA PHE A 110 -1.24 -10.79 11.74
C PHE A 110 -0.63 -11.52 12.94
N LEU A 111 0.69 -11.47 13.16
CA LEU A 111 1.38 -12.00 14.34
C LEU A 111 1.40 -11.02 15.50
N GLU A 112 1.27 -9.72 15.25
CA GLU A 112 1.35 -8.68 16.26
C GLU A 112 0.13 -8.74 17.21
N GLN A 113 0.36 -8.47 18.49
CA GLN A 113 -0.73 -8.31 19.46
C GLN A 113 -1.38 -6.94 19.24
N GLN A 114 -2.51 -6.93 18.58
CA GLN A 114 -3.32 -5.70 18.46
C GLN A 114 -4.44 -5.72 19.48
N ALA A 115 -4.68 -4.59 20.15
CA ALA A 115 -5.85 -4.41 21.00
C ALA A 115 -7.14 -4.75 20.24
N ALA A 116 -8.01 -5.54 20.86
CA ALA A 116 -9.19 -6.17 20.25
C ALA A 116 -10.36 -5.18 19.97
N ARG A 117 -10.12 -3.89 19.76
CA ARG A 117 -11.18 -2.91 19.49
C ARG A 117 -11.65 -3.01 18.02
N ASN A 118 -12.92 -3.38 17.83
CA ASN A 118 -13.73 -3.26 16.60
C ASN A 118 -13.22 -3.98 15.33
N LYS A 119 -12.86 -5.26 15.41
CA LYS A 119 -12.59 -6.06 14.21
C LYS A 119 -13.83 -6.83 13.75
N SER A 120 -14.08 -6.83 12.43
CA SER A 120 -15.12 -7.71 11.86
C SER A 120 -14.73 -9.19 12.05
N LEU A 121 -15.74 -10.09 12.14
CA LEU A 121 -15.52 -11.55 12.20
C LEU A 121 -14.67 -12.03 11.03
N TYR A 122 -14.86 -11.46 9.83
CA TYR A 122 -14.10 -11.78 8.62
C TYR A 122 -12.60 -11.46 8.77
N GLN A 123 -12.25 -10.30 9.33
CA GLN A 123 -10.84 -9.92 9.57
C GLN A 123 -10.19 -10.85 10.62
N SER A 124 -10.95 -11.24 11.63
CA SER A 124 -10.49 -12.17 12.67
C SER A 124 -10.21 -13.56 12.10
N LEU A 125 -11.11 -14.11 11.27
CA LEU A 125 -10.93 -15.38 10.59
C LEU A 125 -9.73 -15.35 9.62
N GLY A 126 -9.58 -14.28 8.85
CA GLY A 126 -8.43 -14.09 7.96
C GLY A 126 -7.09 -14.03 8.71
N ARG A 127 -7.07 -13.46 9.92
CA ARG A 127 -5.90 -13.44 10.79
C ARG A 127 -5.55 -14.85 11.30
N VAL A 128 -6.54 -15.60 11.78
CA VAL A 128 -6.36 -16.98 12.22
C VAL A 128 -5.84 -17.84 11.07
N TYR A 129 -6.44 -17.70 9.89
CA TYR A 129 -6.01 -18.43 8.70
C TYR A 129 -4.53 -18.19 8.39
N ARG A 130 -4.07 -16.91 8.34
CA ARG A 130 -2.66 -16.59 8.11
C ARG A 130 -1.74 -17.14 9.20
N ARG A 131 -2.13 -17.05 10.46
CA ARG A 131 -1.37 -17.64 11.58
C ARG A 131 -1.18 -19.14 11.46
N LEU A 132 -2.13 -19.85 10.87
CA LEU A 132 -2.05 -21.30 10.66
C LEU A 132 -1.28 -21.65 9.38
N VAL A 133 -1.48 -20.91 8.29
CA VAL A 133 -0.95 -21.25 6.97
C VAL A 133 0.49 -20.79 6.81
N VAL A 134 0.83 -19.53 7.17
CA VAL A 134 2.15 -18.96 6.90
C VAL A 134 3.30 -19.80 7.50
N PRO A 135 3.28 -20.23 8.78
CA PRO A 135 4.37 -21.05 9.31
C PRO A 135 4.54 -22.42 8.61
N ARG A 136 3.45 -22.95 8.00
CA ARG A 136 3.48 -24.23 7.27
C ARG A 136 4.03 -24.11 5.86
N ILE A 137 3.84 -22.96 5.21
CA ILE A 137 4.30 -22.75 3.84
C ILE A 137 5.73 -22.22 3.74
N LEU A 138 6.18 -21.43 4.72
CA LEU A 138 7.53 -20.84 4.73
C LEU A 138 8.66 -21.84 4.48
N PRO A 139 8.70 -23.01 5.13
CA PRO A 139 9.74 -24.02 4.88
C PRO A 139 9.79 -24.50 3.42
N ARG A 140 8.67 -24.43 2.70
CA ARG A 140 8.53 -24.85 1.29
C ARG A 140 8.88 -23.75 0.28
N CYS A 141 8.91 -22.49 0.72
CA CYS A 141 9.24 -21.39 -0.17
C CYS A 141 10.69 -21.52 -0.64
N ARG A 142 10.91 -21.45 -1.95
CA ARG A 142 12.24 -21.24 -2.54
C ARG A 142 12.73 -19.85 -2.21
N MET A 143 11.83 -18.89 -2.27
CA MET A 143 12.07 -17.48 -1.95
C MET A 143 10.82 -16.85 -1.34
N VAL A 144 11.01 -16.00 -0.35
CA VAL A 144 10.01 -15.06 0.16
C VAL A 144 10.37 -13.67 -0.37
N VAL A 145 9.41 -13.00 -0.99
CA VAL A 145 9.51 -11.61 -1.41
C VAL A 145 8.70 -10.76 -0.44
N THR A 146 9.25 -9.64 -0.02
CA THR A 146 8.51 -8.65 0.77
C THR A 146 8.67 -7.26 0.16
N VAL A 147 7.93 -6.27 0.67
CA VAL A 147 7.79 -4.97 -0.02
C VAL A 147 8.78 -3.91 0.46
N SER A 148 9.52 -4.19 1.54
CA SER A 148 10.52 -3.28 2.11
C SER A 148 11.59 -4.03 2.88
N GLN A 149 12.75 -3.41 3.06
CA GLN A 149 13.81 -3.97 3.90
C GLN A 149 13.37 -4.05 5.36
N PHE A 150 12.59 -3.08 5.83
CA PHE A 150 11.98 -3.10 7.15
C PHE A 150 11.14 -4.37 7.39
N GLU A 151 10.27 -4.75 6.45
CA GLU A 151 9.48 -6.00 6.57
C GLU A 151 10.38 -7.24 6.43
N CYS A 152 11.41 -7.19 5.58
CA CYS A 152 12.38 -8.26 5.43
C CYS A 152 13.04 -8.59 6.78
N ASP A 153 13.55 -7.58 7.50
CA ASP A 153 14.20 -7.75 8.80
C ASP A 153 13.21 -8.22 9.88
N ARG A 154 11.97 -7.71 9.84
CA ARG A 154 10.91 -8.16 10.76
C ARG A 154 10.53 -9.63 10.54
N ILE A 155 10.34 -10.05 9.28
CA ILE A 155 10.00 -11.43 8.93
C ILE A 155 11.14 -12.37 9.37
N ARG A 156 12.38 -12.01 9.06
CA ARG A 156 13.58 -12.77 9.47
C ARG A 156 13.61 -12.98 10.98
N THR A 157 13.45 -11.90 11.73
CA THR A 157 13.52 -11.93 13.21
C THR A 157 12.34 -12.66 13.82
N ALA A 158 11.10 -12.34 13.42
CA ALA A 158 9.89 -12.86 14.05
C ALA A 158 9.63 -14.34 13.75
N LEU A 159 10.08 -14.83 12.57
CA LEU A 159 9.85 -16.19 12.10
C LEU A 159 11.14 -17.03 12.05
N ASN A 160 12.27 -16.48 12.51
CA ASN A 160 13.59 -17.10 12.43
C ASN A 160 13.86 -17.67 11.02
N PHE A 161 13.55 -16.84 10.00
CA PHE A 161 13.61 -17.27 8.60
C PHE A 161 15.00 -17.03 8.01
N ASP A 162 15.41 -17.94 7.11
CA ASP A 162 16.70 -17.91 6.44
C ASP A 162 16.91 -16.60 5.66
N PRO A 163 17.95 -15.82 5.97
CA PRO A 163 18.23 -14.54 5.30
C PRO A 163 18.53 -14.69 3.79
N GLU A 164 19.00 -15.83 3.33
CA GLU A 164 19.28 -16.07 1.92
C GLU A 164 18.02 -16.40 1.11
N ARG A 165 16.92 -16.67 1.79
CA ARG A 165 15.63 -17.05 1.18
C ARG A 165 14.57 -15.98 1.31
N ILE A 166 14.96 -14.75 1.62
CA ILE A 166 14.05 -13.60 1.67
C ILE A 166 14.73 -12.38 1.08
N MET A 167 13.97 -11.61 0.31
CA MET A 167 14.43 -10.34 -0.27
C MET A 167 13.32 -9.30 -0.30
N ALA A 168 13.69 -8.04 -0.22
CA ALA A 168 12.80 -6.92 -0.44
C ALA A 168 12.76 -6.56 -1.93
N ILE A 169 11.56 -6.45 -2.49
CA ILE A 169 11.32 -5.86 -3.81
C ILE A 169 10.30 -4.74 -3.61
N HIS A 170 10.75 -3.50 -3.79
CA HIS A 170 9.92 -2.33 -3.57
C HIS A 170 8.76 -2.27 -4.56
N ASN A 171 7.62 -1.78 -4.09
CA ASN A 171 6.47 -1.47 -4.94
C ASN A 171 6.73 -0.21 -5.77
N GLY A 172 6.01 -0.09 -6.88
CA GLY A 172 5.88 1.14 -7.63
C GLY A 172 4.69 1.98 -7.18
N TYR A 173 4.47 3.06 -7.91
CA TYR A 173 3.24 3.85 -7.91
C TYR A 173 2.75 4.01 -9.34
N ASN A 174 1.49 4.46 -9.52
CA ASN A 174 0.91 4.59 -10.85
C ASN A 174 1.33 5.93 -11.50
N ASP A 175 1.72 5.93 -12.77
CA ASP A 175 2.22 7.06 -13.56
C ASP A 175 1.20 8.19 -13.77
N ARG A 176 -0.09 7.95 -13.50
CA ARG A 176 -1.11 9.00 -13.44
C ARG A 176 -0.85 10.02 -12.32
N PHE A 177 -0.14 9.64 -11.24
CA PHE A 177 0.32 10.53 -10.20
C PHE A 177 1.55 11.27 -10.70
N ARG A 178 1.35 12.51 -11.13
CA ARG A 178 2.36 13.41 -11.68
C ARG A 178 1.90 14.84 -11.50
N PRO A 179 2.78 15.84 -11.65
CA PRO A 179 2.35 17.24 -11.68
C PRO A 179 1.31 17.48 -12.77
N MET A 180 0.20 18.11 -12.41
CA MET A 180 -0.95 18.37 -13.27
C MET A 180 -1.44 19.81 -13.10
N GLU A 181 -1.93 20.42 -14.18
CA GLU A 181 -2.67 21.67 -14.16
C GLU A 181 -4.18 21.40 -14.24
N GLY A 182 -5.00 22.41 -13.92
CA GLY A 182 -6.45 22.34 -14.09
C GLY A 182 -7.19 21.44 -13.09
N THR A 183 -6.60 21.12 -11.94
CA THR A 183 -7.17 20.21 -10.94
C THR A 183 -8.34 20.79 -10.15
N ALA A 184 -8.56 22.11 -10.22
CA ALA A 184 -9.52 22.83 -9.39
C ALA A 184 -10.97 22.34 -9.54
N GLU A 185 -11.41 21.91 -10.72
CA GLU A 185 -12.75 21.38 -10.94
C GLU A 185 -12.97 20.09 -10.15
N THR A 186 -12.02 19.16 -10.20
CA THR A 186 -12.10 17.92 -9.44
C THR A 186 -12.02 18.17 -7.95
N VAL A 187 -11.14 19.06 -7.48
CA VAL A 187 -11.01 19.45 -6.08
C VAL A 187 -12.32 20.02 -5.54
N ARG A 188 -13.01 20.88 -6.32
CA ARG A 188 -14.30 21.50 -5.91
C ARG A 188 -15.43 20.50 -5.64
N LYS A 189 -15.32 19.26 -6.09
CA LYS A 189 -16.28 18.20 -5.71
C LYS A 189 -16.25 17.89 -4.22
N TYR A 190 -15.11 18.16 -3.56
CA TYR A 190 -14.84 17.76 -2.17
C TYR A 190 -14.74 18.95 -1.21
N LEU A 191 -14.23 20.09 -1.66
CA LEU A 191 -14.12 21.31 -0.87
C LEU A 191 -14.08 22.55 -1.78
N GLN A 192 -14.53 23.69 -1.24
CA GLN A 192 -14.53 24.98 -1.95
C GLN A 192 -13.31 25.84 -1.61
N ASP A 193 -12.56 25.45 -0.59
CA ASP A 193 -11.36 26.18 -0.15
C ASP A 193 -10.25 26.04 -1.20
N PRO A 194 -9.59 27.14 -1.61
CA PRO A 194 -8.57 27.11 -2.68
C PRO A 194 -7.25 26.46 -2.24
N GLU A 195 -6.96 26.49 -0.95
CA GLU A 195 -5.78 25.91 -0.32
C GLU A 195 -6.23 25.02 0.82
N PHE A 196 -5.62 23.84 0.94
CA PHE A 196 -5.98 22.85 1.96
C PHE A 196 -4.83 21.90 2.26
N LEU A 197 -4.88 21.28 3.44
CA LEU A 197 -4.07 20.12 3.79
C LEU A 197 -4.85 18.85 3.47
N PHE A 198 -4.16 17.78 3.14
CA PHE A 198 -4.80 16.50 2.82
C PHE A 198 -4.35 15.38 3.77
N PHE A 199 -5.29 14.53 4.18
CA PHE A 199 -5.04 13.37 5.04
C PHE A 199 -5.89 12.18 4.61
N LEU A 200 -5.28 11.01 4.44
CA LEU A 200 -5.94 9.72 4.27
C LEU A 200 -6.16 9.09 5.64
N GLY A 201 -7.31 9.42 6.26
CA GLY A 201 -7.65 8.97 7.60
C GLY A 201 -8.74 7.92 7.59
N ASN A 202 -8.71 7.02 8.56
CA ASN A 202 -9.80 6.12 8.87
C ASN A 202 -9.74 5.69 10.33
N THR A 203 -10.60 4.74 10.73
CA THR A 203 -10.66 4.26 12.13
C THR A 203 -9.66 3.15 12.46
N ASP A 204 -8.82 2.72 11.51
CA ASP A 204 -7.75 1.75 11.80
C ASP A 204 -6.69 2.42 12.69
N PRO A 205 -6.39 1.89 13.89
CA PRO A 205 -5.43 2.49 14.81
C PRO A 205 -4.05 2.75 14.20
N LYS A 206 -3.61 1.95 13.23
CA LYS A 206 -2.33 2.14 12.54
C LYS A 206 -2.26 3.45 11.74
N LYS A 207 -3.41 4.00 11.31
CA LYS A 207 -3.48 5.26 10.56
C LYS A 207 -3.31 6.50 11.43
N ASN A 208 -3.34 6.32 12.75
CA ASN A 208 -3.08 7.40 13.72
C ASN A 208 -4.01 8.62 13.58
N THR A 209 -5.25 8.42 13.17
CA THR A 209 -6.20 9.52 12.97
C THR A 209 -6.34 10.43 14.21
N PRO A 210 -6.46 9.90 15.46
CA PRO A 210 -6.50 10.76 16.65
C PRO A 210 -5.23 11.59 16.85
N GLY A 211 -4.04 11.00 16.63
CA GLY A 211 -2.76 11.71 16.75
C GLY A 211 -2.60 12.81 15.69
N THR A 212 -3.00 12.51 14.44
CA THR A 212 -2.99 13.48 13.34
C THR A 212 -3.93 14.65 13.61
N LEU A 213 -5.15 14.39 14.12
CA LEU A 213 -6.09 15.46 14.46
C LEU A 213 -5.63 16.29 15.65
N LYS A 214 -4.94 15.71 16.65
CA LYS A 214 -4.26 16.48 17.74
C LYS A 214 -3.18 17.40 17.17
N ALA A 215 -2.38 16.89 16.25
CA ALA A 215 -1.34 17.66 15.59
C ALA A 215 -1.94 18.80 14.74
N TYR A 216 -3.00 18.50 14.02
CA TYR A 216 -3.72 19.51 13.25
C TYR A 216 -4.34 20.60 14.16
N ALA A 217 -4.90 20.24 15.32
CA ALA A 217 -5.36 21.22 16.31
C ALA A 217 -4.24 22.13 16.80
N GLU A 218 -3.04 21.57 17.02
CA GLU A 218 -1.86 22.33 17.40
C GLU A 218 -1.41 23.29 16.30
N TYR A 219 -1.44 22.84 15.03
CA TYR A 219 -1.20 23.70 13.87
C TYR A 219 -2.21 24.83 13.78
N VAL A 220 -3.51 24.56 13.90
CA VAL A 220 -4.58 25.58 13.83
C VAL A 220 -4.44 26.65 14.91
N ARG A 221 -3.99 26.28 16.14
CA ARG A 221 -3.77 27.25 17.21
C ARG A 221 -2.58 28.18 16.99
N ARG A 222 -1.60 27.76 16.17
CA ARG A 222 -0.31 28.46 16.01
C ARG A 222 -0.15 29.13 14.66
N SER A 223 -0.89 28.73 13.65
CA SER A 223 -0.90 29.36 12.34
C SER A 223 -1.70 30.66 12.37
N GLU A 224 -1.18 31.70 11.71
CA GLU A 224 -1.90 32.95 11.50
C GLU A 224 -3.07 32.82 10.50
N LYS A 225 -2.94 31.88 9.54
CA LYS A 225 -3.95 31.61 8.52
C LYS A 225 -4.10 30.10 8.31
N PRO A 226 -4.71 29.38 9.30
CA PRO A 226 -4.77 27.93 9.24
C PRO A 226 -5.59 27.43 8.05
N LEU A 227 -5.02 26.49 7.29
CA LEU A 227 -5.65 25.85 6.15
C LEU A 227 -6.63 24.77 6.62
N PRO A 228 -7.78 24.58 5.94
CA PRO A 228 -8.67 23.47 6.22
C PRO A 228 -8.01 22.13 5.91
N LEU A 229 -8.44 21.06 6.62
CA LEU A 229 -7.98 19.70 6.39
C LEU A 229 -9.03 18.89 5.65
N LEU A 230 -8.73 18.50 4.41
CA LEU A 230 -9.50 17.50 3.68
C LEU A 230 -9.15 16.10 4.20
N VAL A 231 -10.13 15.36 4.68
CA VAL A 231 -9.96 14.02 5.23
C VAL A 231 -10.74 13.03 4.38
N ALA A 232 -10.04 12.09 3.74
CA ALA A 232 -10.65 10.97 3.05
C ALA A 232 -10.84 9.77 3.98
N ASP A 233 -11.74 8.85 3.60
CA ASP A 233 -12.04 7.59 4.29
C ASP A 233 -12.48 7.71 5.76
N LEU A 234 -12.89 8.88 6.20
CA LEU A 234 -13.43 9.13 7.53
C LEU A 234 -14.84 9.71 7.43
N GLY A 235 -15.80 9.02 8.04
CA GLY A 235 -17.19 9.49 8.10
C GLY A 235 -17.42 10.47 9.25
N GLU A 236 -18.57 11.13 9.23
CA GLU A 236 -18.99 12.16 10.20
C GLU A 236 -18.97 11.65 11.65
N GLN A 237 -19.69 10.57 11.93
CA GLN A 237 -19.80 10.03 13.28
C GLN A 237 -18.46 9.59 13.89
N PRO A 238 -17.60 8.84 13.18
CA PRO A 238 -16.25 8.54 13.66
C PRO A 238 -15.40 9.80 13.89
N ALA A 239 -15.47 10.79 13.00
CA ALA A 239 -14.73 12.05 13.16
C ALA A 239 -15.14 12.78 14.45
N GLU A 240 -16.43 12.97 14.68
CA GLU A 240 -16.95 13.59 15.90
C GLU A 240 -16.58 12.82 17.17
N ALA A 241 -16.61 11.48 17.12
CA ALA A 241 -16.21 10.65 18.25
C ALA A 241 -14.73 10.86 18.60
N ILE A 242 -13.85 10.87 17.58
CA ILE A 242 -12.41 11.13 17.75
C ILE A 242 -12.19 12.55 18.28
N LEU A 243 -12.85 13.57 17.73
CA LEU A 243 -12.69 14.95 18.18
C LEU A 243 -13.12 15.14 19.63
N ARG A 244 -14.17 14.46 20.09
CA ARG A 244 -14.57 14.44 21.52
C ARG A 244 -13.55 13.72 22.38
N GLU A 245 -13.02 12.58 21.94
CA GLU A 245 -12.00 11.81 22.65
C GLU A 245 -10.71 12.62 22.85
N ILE A 246 -10.28 13.39 21.85
CA ILE A 246 -9.07 14.21 21.93
C ILE A 246 -9.29 15.59 22.58
N GLY A 247 -10.54 15.95 22.93
CA GLY A 247 -10.90 17.23 23.55
C GLY A 247 -10.93 18.43 22.60
N GLU A 248 -11.10 18.21 21.28
CA GLU A 248 -11.03 19.26 20.26
C GLU A 248 -12.30 19.34 19.39
N PRO A 249 -13.53 19.45 19.97
CA PRO A 249 -14.78 19.42 19.21
C PRO A 249 -14.91 20.60 18.24
N ARG A 250 -14.29 21.76 18.53
CA ARG A 250 -14.33 22.96 17.69
C ARG A 250 -13.59 22.78 16.36
N LEU A 251 -12.65 21.84 16.31
CA LEU A 251 -11.88 21.54 15.11
C LEU A 251 -12.76 21.03 13.95
N ARG A 252 -13.97 20.52 14.26
CA ARG A 252 -14.93 20.05 13.25
C ARG A 252 -15.17 21.08 12.14
N GLY A 253 -15.22 22.38 12.46
CA GLY A 253 -15.41 23.48 11.50
C GLY A 253 -14.29 23.60 10.46
N MET A 254 -13.09 23.09 10.77
CA MET A 254 -11.91 23.11 9.92
C MET A 254 -11.73 21.83 9.11
N LEU A 255 -12.50 20.76 9.38
CA LEU A 255 -12.44 19.51 8.64
C LEU A 255 -13.39 19.51 7.44
N ARG A 256 -12.91 19.00 6.31
CA ARG A 256 -13.69 18.68 5.11
C ARG A 256 -13.68 17.16 4.95
N LEU A 257 -14.75 16.50 5.36
CA LEU A 257 -14.87 15.04 5.34
C LEU A 257 -15.38 14.61 3.94
N ALA A 258 -14.49 14.08 3.12
CA ALA A 258 -14.80 13.68 1.74
C ALA A 258 -15.44 12.27 1.65
N GLY A 259 -15.35 11.48 2.73
CA GLY A 259 -15.65 10.05 2.62
C GLY A 259 -14.67 9.35 1.68
N TYR A 260 -15.17 8.40 0.89
CA TYR A 260 -14.35 7.71 -0.12
C TYR A 260 -14.09 8.64 -1.32
N ILE A 261 -12.82 8.84 -1.64
CA ILE A 261 -12.38 9.53 -2.86
C ILE A 261 -12.00 8.48 -3.91
N PRO A 262 -12.64 8.46 -5.10
CA PRO A 262 -12.24 7.55 -6.18
C PRO A 262 -10.77 7.71 -6.56
N ASN A 263 -10.13 6.59 -6.87
CA ASN A 263 -8.73 6.59 -7.29
C ASN A 263 -8.44 7.46 -8.53
N SER A 264 -9.45 7.72 -9.37
CA SER A 264 -9.35 8.65 -10.52
C SER A 264 -9.19 10.10 -10.11
N ASP A 265 -9.74 10.50 -8.96
CA ASP A 265 -9.74 11.88 -8.49
C ASP A 265 -8.53 12.18 -7.56
N LEU A 266 -7.91 11.15 -6.98
CA LEU A 266 -6.76 11.31 -6.08
C LEU A 266 -5.59 12.10 -6.68
N PRO A 267 -5.19 11.93 -7.96
CA PRO A 267 -4.13 12.75 -8.54
C PRO A 267 -4.43 14.26 -8.47
N ALA A 268 -5.67 14.66 -8.72
CA ALA A 268 -6.08 16.06 -8.62
C ALA A 268 -6.06 16.57 -7.18
N ILE A 269 -6.48 15.73 -6.22
CA ILE A 269 -6.47 16.07 -4.79
C ILE A 269 -5.03 16.26 -4.29
N TYR A 270 -4.10 15.34 -4.62
CA TYR A 270 -2.71 15.53 -4.27
C TYR A 270 -2.13 16.81 -4.87
N ASN A 271 -2.30 17.04 -6.19
CA ASN A 271 -1.79 18.24 -6.84
C ASN A 271 -2.36 19.55 -6.27
N GLY A 272 -3.62 19.54 -5.79
CA GLY A 272 -4.28 20.70 -5.18
C GLY A 272 -3.89 20.95 -3.73
N ALA A 273 -3.37 19.94 -3.03
CA ALA A 273 -3.06 20.03 -1.61
C ALA A 273 -1.79 20.82 -1.32
N SER A 274 -1.83 21.69 -0.32
CA SER A 274 -0.66 22.45 0.15
C SER A 274 0.36 21.55 0.84
N ALA A 275 -0.09 20.50 1.52
CA ALA A 275 0.74 19.41 2.05
C ALA A 275 -0.12 18.15 2.26
N PHE A 276 0.53 17.00 2.22
CA PHE A 276 -0.08 15.71 2.53
C PHE A 276 0.45 15.19 3.87
N LEU A 277 -0.48 14.84 4.77
CA LEU A 277 -0.18 14.22 6.05
C LEU A 277 -0.28 12.70 5.93
N TYR A 278 0.82 12.01 6.21
CA TYR A 278 0.88 10.54 6.21
C TYR A 278 1.54 10.02 7.49
N THR A 279 0.91 10.30 8.62
CA THR A 279 1.44 10.11 9.97
C THR A 279 1.04 8.76 10.58
N SER A 280 0.98 7.71 9.76
CA SER A 280 0.67 6.34 10.18
C SER A 280 1.69 5.81 11.19
N LEU A 281 1.22 5.05 12.18
CA LEU A 281 2.09 4.37 13.16
C LEU A 281 2.79 3.14 12.55
N ARG A 282 2.18 2.53 11.54
CA ARG A 282 2.66 1.27 10.96
C ARG A 282 2.26 1.12 9.51
N GLU A 283 3.24 1.05 8.62
CA GLU A 283 3.06 0.75 7.21
C GLU A 283 4.11 -0.27 6.75
N SER A 284 3.73 -1.14 5.83
CA SER A 284 4.63 -2.12 5.23
C SER A 284 5.45 -1.54 4.08
N PHE A 285 4.94 -0.45 3.45
CA PHE A 285 5.63 0.29 2.39
C PHE A 285 5.22 1.76 2.36
N GLY A 286 3.96 2.08 2.05
CA GLY A 286 3.45 3.46 2.03
C GLY A 286 3.37 4.05 0.62
N ILE A 287 2.65 3.41 -0.30
CA ILE A 287 2.41 3.93 -1.66
C ILE A 287 1.85 5.37 -1.66
N PRO A 288 0.89 5.76 -0.77
CA PRO A 288 0.32 7.11 -0.78
C PRO A 288 1.33 8.26 -0.67
N GLN A 289 2.43 8.07 0.07
CA GLN A 289 3.47 9.10 0.14
C GLN A 289 4.23 9.25 -1.19
N LEU A 290 4.43 8.16 -1.95
CA LEU A 290 5.00 8.22 -3.30
C LEU A 290 4.07 8.93 -4.27
N GLU A 291 2.77 8.66 -4.18
CA GLU A 291 1.73 9.31 -5.01
C GLU A 291 1.70 10.82 -4.78
N ALA A 292 1.74 11.25 -3.52
CA ALA A 292 1.80 12.67 -3.16
C ALA A 292 3.09 13.32 -3.66
N MET A 293 4.26 12.72 -3.39
CA MET A 293 5.55 13.22 -3.89
C MET A 293 5.60 13.29 -5.42
N ALA A 294 5.03 12.29 -6.11
CA ALA A 294 4.96 12.27 -7.57
C ALA A 294 4.09 13.39 -8.14
N CYS A 295 3.08 13.83 -7.40
CA CYS A 295 2.27 15.00 -7.75
C CYS A 295 2.94 16.36 -7.41
N GLY A 296 4.13 16.35 -6.80
CA GLY A 296 4.81 17.56 -6.34
C GLY A 296 4.24 18.12 -5.04
N THR A 297 3.52 17.32 -4.27
CA THR A 297 2.94 17.72 -2.98
C THR A 297 3.94 17.45 -1.85
N PRO A 298 4.29 18.44 -1.03
CA PRO A 298 5.10 18.21 0.16
C PRO A 298 4.43 17.21 1.12
N VAL A 299 5.22 16.29 1.69
CA VAL A 299 4.70 15.24 2.55
C VAL A 299 5.28 15.38 3.96
N VAL A 300 4.40 15.42 4.96
CA VAL A 300 4.76 15.24 6.38
C VAL A 300 4.40 13.81 6.76
N THR A 301 5.38 13.01 7.11
CA THR A 301 5.20 11.57 7.30
C THR A 301 5.95 11.03 8.51
N SER A 302 5.64 9.81 8.91
CA SER A 302 6.19 9.19 10.11
C SER A 302 7.64 8.75 9.95
N ALA A 303 8.43 8.92 11.01
CA ALA A 303 9.78 8.38 11.10
C ALA A 303 9.81 6.92 11.61
N THR A 304 8.74 6.14 11.36
CA THR A 304 8.59 4.76 11.85
C THR A 304 8.28 3.77 10.74
N SER A 305 8.46 2.48 11.02
CA SER A 305 8.19 1.36 10.12
C SER A 305 8.94 1.46 8.78
N ALA A 306 8.33 1.05 7.66
CA ALA A 306 8.95 1.16 6.34
C ALA A 306 8.91 2.58 5.74
N ILE A 307 8.24 3.53 6.39
CA ILE A 307 8.04 4.88 5.85
C ILE A 307 9.35 5.61 5.57
N PRO A 308 10.36 5.66 6.50
CA PRO A 308 11.63 6.32 6.23
C PRO A 308 12.42 5.71 5.06
N GLU A 309 12.34 4.39 4.90
CA GLU A 309 12.98 3.67 3.78
C GLU A 309 12.44 4.15 2.43
N VAL A 310 11.13 4.38 2.34
CA VAL A 310 10.46 4.82 1.12
C VAL A 310 10.57 6.33 0.92
N ALA A 311 10.36 7.11 1.98
CA ALA A 311 10.39 8.57 1.92
C ALA A 311 11.80 9.14 1.61
N GLY A 312 12.84 8.57 2.21
CA GLY A 312 14.19 9.14 2.14
C GLY A 312 14.20 10.61 2.55
N GLN A 313 14.80 11.46 1.75
CA GLN A 313 14.78 12.92 1.92
C GLN A 313 13.59 13.61 1.21
N GLY A 314 12.76 12.83 0.49
CA GLY A 314 11.62 13.33 -0.28
C GLY A 314 10.43 13.76 0.57
N ALA A 315 10.45 13.52 1.88
CA ALA A 315 9.40 13.91 2.82
C ALA A 315 9.99 14.35 4.16
N ILE A 316 9.18 15.10 4.93
CA ILE A 316 9.54 15.53 6.29
C ILE A 316 9.18 14.41 7.26
N LEU A 317 10.21 13.78 7.83
CA LEU A 317 10.06 12.70 8.79
C LEU A 317 9.85 13.26 10.21
N VAL A 318 8.76 12.86 10.85
CA VAL A 318 8.39 13.26 12.21
C VAL A 318 8.05 12.05 13.08
N ASP A 319 8.16 12.18 14.38
CA ASP A 319 7.57 11.21 15.31
C ASP A 319 6.03 11.32 15.22
N PRO A 320 5.33 10.27 14.79
CA PRO A 320 3.87 10.28 14.64
C PRO A 320 3.14 10.39 15.99
N THR A 321 3.83 10.19 17.10
CA THR A 321 3.30 10.30 18.47
C THR A 321 3.52 11.67 19.08
N ASP A 322 4.26 12.57 18.40
CA ASP A 322 4.48 13.95 18.81
C ASP A 322 3.65 14.94 17.96
N PRO A 323 2.47 15.38 18.45
CA PRO A 323 1.62 16.34 17.74
C PRO A 323 2.31 17.69 17.46
N LYS A 324 3.26 18.11 18.33
CA LYS A 324 3.98 19.36 18.15
C LYS A 324 4.96 19.28 17.00
N ALA A 325 5.72 18.19 16.90
CA ALA A 325 6.65 17.98 15.79
C ALA A 325 5.92 17.95 14.42
N ILE A 326 4.74 17.34 14.34
CA ILE A 326 3.92 17.36 13.13
C ILE A 326 3.43 18.78 12.81
N ALA A 327 2.95 19.53 13.83
CA ALA A 327 2.51 20.91 13.66
C ALA A 327 3.67 21.83 13.23
N ASP A 328 4.87 21.67 13.82
CA ASP A 328 6.07 22.42 13.45
C ASP A 328 6.45 22.21 11.99
N ALA A 329 6.34 20.98 11.49
CA ALA A 329 6.59 20.67 10.09
C ALA A 329 5.59 21.38 9.17
N LEU A 330 4.30 21.41 9.51
CA LEU A 330 3.27 22.12 8.76
C LEU A 330 3.51 23.63 8.76
N LEU A 331 3.78 24.23 9.91
CA LEU A 331 4.09 25.67 10.04
C LEU A 331 5.31 26.04 9.23
N ARG A 332 6.34 25.22 9.21
CA ARG A 332 7.54 25.44 8.41
C ARG A 332 7.22 25.41 6.91
N LEU A 333 6.39 24.48 6.44
CA LEU A 333 5.93 24.43 5.06
C LEU A 333 5.09 25.67 4.67
N GLU A 334 4.34 26.23 5.64
CA GLU A 334 3.53 27.42 5.44
C GLU A 334 4.40 28.70 5.34
N THR A 335 5.40 28.82 6.23
CA THR A 335 6.15 30.08 6.42
C THR A 335 7.46 30.15 5.64
N ASP A 336 8.04 29.02 5.24
CA ASP A 336 9.33 28.93 4.53
C ASP A 336 9.14 28.38 3.11
N ALA A 337 8.93 29.30 2.16
CA ALA A 337 8.73 28.96 0.75
C ALA A 337 9.94 28.24 0.11
N ALA A 338 11.17 28.59 0.53
CA ALA A 338 12.38 27.94 0.02
C ALA A 338 12.49 26.49 0.52
N PHE A 339 12.19 26.26 1.79
CA PHE A 339 12.11 24.92 2.35
C PHE A 339 11.04 24.08 1.65
N ARG A 340 9.82 24.63 1.46
CA ARG A 340 8.75 23.97 0.74
C ARG A 340 9.17 23.57 -0.68
N ALA A 341 9.77 24.49 -1.44
CA ALA A 341 10.24 24.21 -2.79
C ALA A 341 11.32 23.11 -2.80
N GLY A 342 12.21 23.11 -1.82
CA GLY A 342 13.21 22.06 -1.64
C GLY A 342 12.57 20.70 -1.39
N GLN A 343 11.53 20.62 -0.54
CA GLN A 343 10.81 19.36 -0.27
C GLN A 343 10.10 18.83 -1.51
N VAL A 344 9.49 19.70 -2.31
CA VAL A 344 8.90 19.32 -3.60
C VAL A 344 9.96 18.73 -4.54
N ALA A 345 11.10 19.41 -4.70
CA ALA A 345 12.17 18.94 -5.56
C ALA A 345 12.74 17.60 -5.13
N TYR A 346 13.00 17.41 -3.83
CA TYR A 346 13.46 16.14 -3.27
C TYR A 346 12.42 15.03 -3.46
N GLY A 347 11.13 15.32 -3.27
CA GLY A 347 10.05 14.36 -3.49
C GLY A 347 9.99 13.86 -4.94
N LEU A 348 10.00 14.79 -5.91
CA LEU A 348 10.00 14.47 -7.34
C LEU A 348 11.24 13.67 -7.77
N GLU A 349 12.40 13.92 -7.17
CA GLU A 349 13.61 13.12 -7.44
C GLU A 349 13.50 11.72 -6.79
N ARG A 350 13.01 11.65 -5.54
CA ARG A 350 12.88 10.40 -4.80
C ARG A 350 12.00 9.38 -5.52
N VAL A 351 10.85 9.79 -6.05
CA VAL A 351 9.90 8.88 -6.69
C VAL A 351 10.44 8.19 -7.93
N LYS A 352 11.45 8.75 -8.60
CA LYS A 352 12.11 8.12 -9.75
C LYS A 352 12.76 6.77 -9.43
N GLN A 353 13.00 6.48 -8.16
CA GLN A 353 13.55 5.20 -7.72
C GLN A 353 12.50 4.08 -7.68
N PHE A 354 11.21 4.43 -7.73
CA PHE A 354 10.09 3.51 -7.59
C PHE A 354 9.24 3.48 -8.85
N SER A 355 9.05 2.31 -9.43
CA SER A 355 8.07 2.09 -10.50
C SER A 355 7.67 0.62 -10.54
N TRP A 356 6.48 0.34 -11.04
CA TRP A 356 6.03 -1.04 -11.24
C TRP A 356 6.90 -1.80 -12.24
N GLU A 357 7.52 -1.09 -13.19
CA GLU A 357 8.48 -1.68 -14.11
C GLU A 357 9.73 -2.18 -13.39
N LYS A 358 10.29 -1.41 -12.46
CA LYS A 358 11.42 -1.86 -11.63
C LYS A 358 11.02 -3.03 -10.74
N THR A 359 9.83 -3.00 -10.15
CA THR A 359 9.28 -4.12 -9.38
C THR A 359 9.23 -5.39 -10.23
N ALA A 360 8.69 -5.30 -11.45
CA ALA A 360 8.59 -6.42 -12.38
C ALA A 360 9.96 -6.90 -12.88
N GLN A 361 10.90 -6.00 -13.14
CA GLN A 361 12.29 -6.35 -13.54
C GLN A 361 13.01 -7.14 -12.45
N HIS A 362 12.88 -6.73 -11.18
CA HIS A 362 13.48 -7.46 -10.05
C HIS A 362 12.83 -8.84 -9.88
N LEU A 363 11.51 -8.94 -10.03
CA LEU A 363 10.82 -10.24 -10.00
C LEU A 363 11.23 -11.13 -11.15
N LEU A 364 11.38 -10.59 -12.37
CA LEU A 364 11.82 -11.35 -13.52
C LEU A 364 13.24 -11.89 -13.32
N ALA A 365 14.15 -11.07 -12.82
CA ALA A 365 15.51 -11.50 -12.47
C ALA A 365 15.51 -12.61 -11.41
N LEU A 366 14.61 -12.51 -10.41
CA LEU A 366 14.43 -13.56 -9.42
C LEU A 366 13.93 -14.86 -10.06
N TYR A 367 12.90 -14.81 -10.90
CA TYR A 367 12.39 -16.00 -11.60
C TYR A 367 13.49 -16.69 -12.43
N GLU A 368 14.25 -15.91 -13.20
CA GLU A 368 15.37 -16.43 -14.00
C GLU A 368 16.47 -17.07 -13.15
N SER A 369 16.78 -16.51 -11.98
CA SER A 369 17.77 -17.06 -11.07
C SER A 369 17.36 -18.42 -10.51
N LEU A 370 16.08 -18.57 -10.14
CA LEU A 370 15.53 -19.80 -9.59
C LEU A 370 15.28 -20.87 -10.65
N GLY A 371 15.02 -20.48 -11.91
CA GLY A 371 14.85 -21.41 -13.04
C GLY A 371 16.15 -22.06 -13.51
N LYS A 372 17.30 -21.42 -13.29
CA LYS A 372 18.64 -21.96 -13.67
C LYS A 372 19.18 -23.01 -12.69
N THR A 373 18.54 -23.17 -11.54
CA THR A 373 19.02 -24.05 -10.46
C THR A 373 18.36 -25.45 -10.48
N ASN A 374 17.67 -25.80 -11.56
CA ASN A 374 17.03 -27.11 -11.76
C ASN A 374 17.84 -28.00 -12.71
#